data_54534746b9f22c1f7c9bb233a8e82ee2
#
_entry.id   54534746b9f22c1f7c9bb233a8e82ee2
#
_cell.length_a   1.000
_cell.length_b   1.000
_cell.length_c   1.000
_cell.angle_alpha   90.00
_cell.angle_beta   90.00
_cell.angle_gamma   90.00
#
_symmetry.space_group_name_H-M   'P 1'
#
loop_
_entity.id
_entity.type
_entity.pdbx_description
1 polymer ?
#
loop_
_entity_poly.entity_id
_entity_poly.type
_entity_poly.pdbx_seq_one_letter_code
_entity_poly.pdbx_strand_id
1 'polypeptide(L)'
;MIKEAIEKLMQAENLTYDQVKESVDEIMTGQASPALIASFLTALSIKGETDEEIAGAAESMRSKALPLDSDGDILDIVGTGGDKSGSFNISTTAGIIAAAAGVRIAKHGNRAASSRSGAADCLEALGVNINASKETMERALREENICFMFAQKYHSAMKYVAPVRRELGIRTIFNVLGPLTNPAHATRMVLGVFNADYVDKIAAALNQLGVTDALVVSACGETEVAELRHGKVERYTVKPEDFGLTRCTKADLVGGTALENAEITKNILLGKSTPAQRTAAVLNAGAAIYVAIDGLSLKDAMQKAQDVIDDGSAYKKLQAFIRITNEEDDQ
;
A
#
# COMPACT_ATOMS: atom_id res chain seq x y z
N MET A 1 15.48 -16.59 -20.14
CA MET A 1 14.08 -16.67 -19.65
C MET A 1 13.17 -15.60 -20.27
N ILE A 2 13.51 -14.27 -20.20
CA ILE A 2 12.59 -13.19 -20.67
C ILE A 2 12.17 -13.31 -22.15
N LYS A 3 13.05 -13.80 -23.06
CA LYS A 3 12.71 -13.99 -24.48
C LYS A 3 11.65 -15.08 -24.68
N GLU A 4 11.83 -16.21 -24.01
CA GLU A 4 10.87 -17.33 -24.04
C GLU A 4 9.53 -16.91 -23.41
N ALA A 5 9.57 -16.12 -22.33
CA ALA A 5 8.37 -15.56 -21.75
C ALA A 5 7.60 -14.65 -22.74
N ILE A 6 8.32 -13.79 -23.48
CA ILE A 6 7.71 -12.95 -24.52
C ILE A 6 7.05 -13.81 -25.60
N GLU A 7 7.72 -14.88 -26.07
CA GLU A 7 7.17 -15.79 -27.10
C GLU A 7 5.84 -16.42 -26.65
N LYS A 8 5.75 -16.88 -25.40
CA LYS A 8 4.52 -17.40 -24.80
C LYS A 8 3.42 -16.33 -24.70
N LEU A 9 3.78 -15.16 -24.17
CA LEU A 9 2.82 -14.05 -24.03
C LEU A 9 2.23 -13.59 -25.37
N MET A 10 3.02 -13.63 -26.46
CA MET A 10 2.56 -13.34 -27.81
C MET A 10 1.53 -14.37 -28.33
N GLN A 11 1.51 -15.57 -27.75
CA GLN A 11 0.49 -16.62 -28.03
C GLN A 11 -0.68 -16.55 -27.03
N ALA A 12 -0.76 -15.51 -26.22
CA ALA A 12 -1.70 -15.33 -25.12
C ALA A 12 -1.66 -16.46 -24.07
N GLU A 13 -0.50 -17.13 -23.93
CA GLU A 13 -0.29 -18.15 -22.90
C GLU A 13 0.08 -17.50 -21.56
N ASN A 14 -0.40 -18.09 -20.46
CA ASN A 14 -0.01 -17.69 -19.11
C ASN A 14 1.41 -18.17 -18.82
N LEU A 15 2.13 -17.37 -18.06
CA LEU A 15 3.41 -17.73 -17.50
C LEU A 15 3.22 -18.34 -16.11
N THR A 16 4.08 -19.27 -15.74
CA THR A 16 4.13 -19.75 -14.36
C THR A 16 4.78 -18.72 -13.44
N TYR A 17 4.58 -18.88 -12.14
CA TYR A 17 5.23 -18.08 -11.10
C TYR A 17 6.75 -17.96 -11.33
N ASP A 18 7.44 -19.09 -11.54
CA ASP A 18 8.89 -19.10 -11.73
C ASP A 18 9.32 -18.39 -13.03
N GLN A 19 8.57 -18.57 -14.13
CA GLN A 19 8.88 -17.93 -15.42
C GLN A 19 8.79 -16.41 -15.31
N VAL A 20 7.78 -15.89 -14.61
CA VAL A 20 7.66 -14.43 -14.40
C VAL A 20 8.73 -13.95 -13.43
N LYS A 21 8.93 -14.66 -12.31
CA LYS A 21 9.95 -14.31 -11.32
C LYS A 21 11.33 -14.19 -11.98
N GLU A 22 11.76 -15.19 -12.75
CA GLU A 22 13.05 -15.17 -13.43
C GLU A 22 13.14 -14.07 -14.50
N SER A 23 12.05 -13.82 -15.26
CA SER A 23 12.01 -12.74 -16.24
C SER A 23 12.15 -11.36 -15.60
N VAL A 24 11.46 -11.15 -14.45
CA VAL A 24 11.57 -9.92 -13.68
C VAL A 24 12.93 -9.82 -12.98
N ASP A 25 13.54 -10.93 -12.56
CA ASP A 25 14.91 -10.96 -12.03
C ASP A 25 15.93 -10.46 -13.09
N GLU A 26 15.80 -10.88 -14.36
CA GLU A 26 16.65 -10.35 -15.45
C GLU A 26 16.46 -8.82 -15.62
N ILE A 27 15.23 -8.33 -15.48
CA ILE A 27 14.94 -6.89 -15.53
C ILE A 27 15.57 -6.16 -14.34
N MET A 28 15.32 -6.64 -13.12
CA MET A 28 15.73 -5.97 -11.88
C MET A 28 17.25 -6.05 -11.63
N THR A 29 17.96 -6.94 -12.32
CA THR A 29 19.43 -7.01 -12.29
C THR A 29 20.09 -6.27 -13.46
N GLY A 30 19.30 -5.67 -14.36
CA GLY A 30 19.81 -4.91 -15.52
C GLY A 30 20.33 -5.78 -16.66
N GLN A 31 20.02 -7.08 -16.69
CA GLN A 31 20.43 -8.01 -17.75
C GLN A 31 19.54 -7.89 -19.00
N ALA A 32 18.30 -7.46 -18.84
CA ALA A 32 17.35 -7.25 -19.93
C ALA A 32 17.56 -5.88 -20.59
N SER A 33 17.62 -5.85 -21.92
CA SER A 33 17.66 -4.58 -22.66
C SER A 33 16.34 -3.83 -22.57
N PRO A 34 16.33 -2.48 -22.76
CA PRO A 34 15.08 -1.71 -22.78
C PRO A 34 14.04 -2.25 -23.75
N ALA A 35 14.46 -2.77 -24.93
CA ALA A 35 13.55 -3.36 -25.91
C ALA A 35 12.88 -4.64 -25.38
N LEU A 36 13.62 -5.52 -24.70
CA LEU A 36 13.06 -6.72 -24.08
C LEU A 36 12.12 -6.37 -22.91
N ILE A 37 12.47 -5.39 -22.09
CA ILE A 37 11.62 -4.91 -21.00
C ILE A 37 10.30 -4.37 -21.58
N ALA A 38 10.37 -3.51 -22.60
CA ALA A 38 9.19 -2.93 -23.23
C ALA A 38 8.29 -4.03 -23.84
N SER A 39 8.89 -4.99 -24.58
CA SER A 39 8.16 -6.10 -25.19
C SER A 39 7.47 -6.97 -24.14
N PHE A 40 8.17 -7.36 -23.07
CA PHE A 40 7.61 -8.18 -22.00
C PHE A 40 6.44 -7.47 -21.30
N LEU A 41 6.62 -6.22 -20.90
CA LEU A 41 5.58 -5.44 -20.20
C LEU A 41 4.35 -5.22 -21.09
N THR A 42 4.55 -4.94 -22.37
CA THR A 42 3.45 -4.71 -23.30
C THR A 42 2.69 -6.00 -23.59
N ALA A 43 3.39 -7.11 -23.89
CA ALA A 43 2.76 -8.39 -24.15
C ALA A 43 1.96 -8.90 -22.94
N LEU A 44 2.53 -8.80 -21.73
CA LEU A 44 1.84 -9.18 -20.49
C LEU A 44 0.60 -8.30 -20.23
N SER A 45 0.70 -6.99 -20.48
CA SER A 45 -0.43 -6.06 -20.32
C SER A 45 -1.56 -6.33 -21.32
N ILE A 46 -1.25 -6.71 -22.58
CA ILE A 46 -2.24 -7.07 -23.59
C ILE A 46 -2.96 -8.37 -23.23
N LYS A 47 -2.22 -9.38 -22.78
CA LYS A 47 -2.79 -10.66 -22.31
C LYS A 47 -3.66 -10.47 -21.06
N GLY A 48 -3.25 -9.58 -20.18
CA GLY A 48 -3.79 -9.42 -18.82
C GLY A 48 -3.12 -10.38 -17.84
N GLU A 49 -2.71 -9.85 -16.70
CA GLU A 49 -1.96 -10.58 -15.67
C GLU A 49 -2.85 -11.58 -14.92
N THR A 50 -2.31 -12.74 -14.59
CA THR A 50 -2.89 -13.68 -13.62
C THR A 50 -2.38 -13.38 -12.21
N ASP A 51 -3.01 -13.96 -11.19
CA ASP A 51 -2.57 -13.89 -9.80
C ASP A 51 -1.17 -14.52 -9.61
N GLU A 52 -0.91 -15.65 -10.27
CA GLU A 52 0.38 -16.33 -10.26
C GLU A 52 1.50 -15.48 -10.87
N GLU A 53 1.21 -14.81 -11.98
CA GLU A 53 2.15 -13.88 -12.62
C GLU A 53 2.43 -12.63 -11.76
N ILE A 54 1.39 -12.12 -11.10
CA ILE A 54 1.53 -11.00 -10.15
C ILE A 54 2.39 -11.41 -8.95
N ALA A 55 2.15 -12.59 -8.39
CA ALA A 55 2.91 -13.10 -7.26
C ALA A 55 4.38 -13.33 -7.59
N GLY A 56 4.69 -13.97 -8.72
CA GLY A 56 6.06 -14.21 -9.17
C GLY A 56 6.84 -12.91 -9.40
N ALA A 57 6.20 -11.92 -10.03
CA ALA A 57 6.81 -10.61 -10.23
C ALA A 57 7.06 -9.86 -8.90
N ALA A 58 6.10 -9.91 -7.97
CA ALA A 58 6.25 -9.29 -6.66
C ALA A 58 7.37 -9.94 -5.83
N GLU A 59 7.51 -11.26 -5.88
CA GLU A 59 8.58 -11.98 -5.19
C GLU A 59 9.96 -11.58 -5.71
N SER A 60 10.14 -11.47 -7.03
CA SER A 60 11.39 -10.95 -7.60
C SER A 60 11.74 -9.57 -7.05
N MET A 61 10.76 -8.66 -6.97
CA MET A 61 10.99 -7.32 -6.42
C MET A 61 11.29 -7.34 -4.92
N ARG A 62 10.59 -8.16 -4.12
CA ARG A 62 10.83 -8.33 -2.69
C ARG A 62 12.26 -8.78 -2.41
N SER A 63 12.72 -9.80 -3.15
CA SER A 63 14.08 -10.36 -2.98
C SER A 63 15.22 -9.39 -3.31
N LYS A 64 14.93 -8.29 -4.00
CA LYS A 64 15.91 -7.24 -4.37
C LYS A 64 15.74 -5.95 -3.55
N ALA A 65 14.73 -5.89 -2.69
CA ALA A 65 14.53 -4.76 -1.80
C ALA A 65 15.57 -4.74 -0.69
N LEU A 66 15.89 -3.55 -0.19
CA LEU A 66 16.62 -3.43 1.08
C LEU A 66 15.66 -3.90 2.19
N PRO A 67 15.97 -4.99 2.91
CA PRO A 67 15.04 -5.48 3.93
C PRO A 67 14.97 -4.54 5.13
N LEU A 68 13.78 -4.40 5.73
CA LEU A 68 13.58 -3.79 7.04
C LEU A 68 13.26 -4.90 8.04
N ASP A 69 14.06 -5.01 9.09
CA ASP A 69 13.90 -6.05 10.09
C ASP A 69 12.79 -5.71 11.07
N SER A 70 11.90 -6.65 11.32
CA SER A 70 10.80 -6.49 12.25
C SER A 70 10.45 -7.80 12.94
N ASP A 71 10.14 -7.73 14.24
CA ASP A 71 9.65 -8.86 15.01
C ASP A 71 8.12 -8.95 14.96
N GLY A 72 7.58 -10.16 14.74
CA GLY A 72 6.15 -10.44 14.79
C GLY A 72 5.34 -9.82 13.64
N ASP A 73 4.02 -9.85 13.80
CA ASP A 73 3.10 -9.41 12.76
C ASP A 73 3.14 -7.89 12.56
N ILE A 74 3.21 -7.49 11.32
CA ILE A 74 3.16 -6.10 10.88
C ILE A 74 2.13 -5.94 9.76
N LEU A 75 1.53 -4.76 9.70
CA LEU A 75 0.52 -4.43 8.71
C LEU A 75 0.99 -3.30 7.78
N ASP A 76 0.77 -3.48 6.47
CA ASP A 76 0.82 -2.37 5.51
C ASP A 76 -0.59 -1.94 5.12
N ILE A 77 -0.80 -0.65 5.03
CA ILE A 77 -2.03 -0.05 4.51
C ILE A 77 -1.69 0.81 3.30
N VAL A 78 -2.10 0.38 2.12
CA VAL A 78 -1.61 0.91 0.85
C VAL A 78 -2.68 0.83 -0.23
N GLY A 79 -2.50 1.54 -1.32
CA GLY A 79 -3.32 1.40 -2.53
C GLY A 79 -2.44 1.33 -3.77
N THR A 80 -2.96 0.73 -4.83
CA THR A 80 -2.29 0.69 -6.13
C THR A 80 -2.12 2.08 -6.74
N GLY A 81 -2.92 3.04 -6.29
CA GLY A 81 -3.03 4.34 -6.95
C GLY A 81 -3.66 4.23 -8.34
N GLY A 82 -3.62 5.32 -9.08
CA GLY A 82 -4.07 5.32 -10.48
C GLY A 82 -5.58 5.26 -10.70
N ASP A 83 -6.38 5.38 -9.64
CA ASP A 83 -7.85 5.44 -9.68
C ASP A 83 -8.39 6.80 -10.12
N LYS A 84 -7.50 7.80 -10.28
CA LYS A 84 -7.83 9.18 -10.64
C LYS A 84 -8.83 9.85 -9.69
N SER A 85 -8.98 9.36 -8.47
CA SER A 85 -9.91 9.92 -7.47
C SER A 85 -9.49 11.31 -7.02
N GLY A 86 -8.20 11.59 -7.02
CA GLY A 86 -7.65 12.84 -6.48
C GLY A 86 -7.89 13.02 -4.98
N SER A 87 -8.15 11.92 -4.26
CA SER A 87 -8.45 11.94 -2.83
C SER A 87 -7.23 12.37 -2.01
N PHE A 88 -7.48 12.89 -0.79
CA PHE A 88 -6.42 13.11 0.18
C PHE A 88 -5.72 11.78 0.54
N ASN A 89 -4.61 11.85 1.26
CA ASN A 89 -3.79 10.66 1.58
C ASN A 89 -4.45 9.77 2.66
N ILE A 90 -5.60 9.15 2.30
CA ILE A 90 -6.46 8.36 3.18
C ILE A 90 -5.67 7.26 3.89
N SER A 91 -4.91 6.44 3.15
CA SER A 91 -4.15 5.32 3.72
C SER A 91 -3.02 5.78 4.67
N THR A 92 -2.42 6.95 4.42
CA THR A 92 -1.41 7.54 5.31
C THR A 92 -2.05 7.98 6.62
N THR A 93 -3.17 8.69 6.54
CA THR A 93 -3.95 9.12 7.72
C THR A 93 -4.44 7.92 8.53
N ALA A 94 -5.01 6.91 7.85
CA ALA A 94 -5.50 5.69 8.48
C ALA A 94 -4.39 4.88 9.16
N GLY A 95 -3.19 4.82 8.56
CA GLY A 95 -2.03 4.17 9.16
C GLY A 95 -1.62 4.79 10.48
N ILE A 96 -1.64 6.13 10.59
CA ILE A 96 -1.33 6.83 11.84
C ILE A 96 -2.40 6.54 12.92
N ILE A 97 -3.69 6.52 12.54
CA ILE A 97 -4.80 6.19 13.45
C ILE A 97 -4.67 4.74 13.93
N ALA A 98 -4.42 3.79 13.02
CA ALA A 98 -4.25 2.39 13.39
C ALA A 98 -3.03 2.16 14.30
N ALA A 99 -1.92 2.87 14.06
CA ALA A 99 -0.74 2.84 14.92
C ALA A 99 -1.05 3.38 16.34
N ALA A 100 -1.88 4.41 16.45
CA ALA A 100 -2.36 4.92 17.74
C ALA A 100 -3.24 3.91 18.49
N ALA A 101 -3.98 3.06 17.75
CA ALA A 101 -4.75 1.95 18.32
C ALA A 101 -3.89 0.70 18.66
N GLY A 102 -2.56 0.79 18.50
CA GLY A 102 -1.63 -0.28 18.86
C GLY A 102 -1.25 -1.23 17.72
N VAL A 103 -1.70 -0.98 16.49
CA VAL A 103 -1.32 -1.79 15.33
C VAL A 103 0.09 -1.42 14.87
N ARG A 104 0.93 -2.41 14.61
CA ARG A 104 2.29 -2.20 14.07
C ARG A 104 2.23 -1.95 12.57
N ILE A 105 2.39 -0.71 12.17
CA ILE A 105 2.28 -0.23 10.78
C ILE A 105 3.65 -0.07 10.15
N ALA A 106 3.99 -0.96 9.20
CA ALA A 106 5.16 -0.83 8.35
C ALA A 106 4.72 -0.33 6.96
N LYS A 107 4.51 0.97 6.85
CA LYS A 107 3.94 1.56 5.64
C LYS A 107 4.97 1.69 4.53
N HIS A 108 4.70 1.03 3.39
CA HIS A 108 5.45 1.23 2.16
C HIS A 108 4.78 2.28 1.28
N GLY A 109 5.55 3.20 0.70
CA GLY A 109 4.97 4.24 -0.14
C GLY A 109 5.99 5.06 -0.93
N ASN A 110 5.47 5.87 -1.85
CA ASN A 110 6.28 6.69 -2.74
C ASN A 110 5.73 8.12 -2.84
N ARG A 111 6.46 8.97 -3.56
CA ARG A 111 5.95 10.25 -4.04
C ARG A 111 4.87 10.05 -5.09
N ALA A 112 4.10 11.08 -5.35
CA ALA A 112 3.08 11.07 -6.38
C ALA A 112 3.68 10.75 -7.76
N ALA A 113 3.04 9.82 -8.49
CA ALA A 113 3.35 9.56 -9.90
C ALA A 113 2.43 10.34 -10.85
N SER A 114 1.14 10.40 -10.55
CA SER A 114 0.12 11.07 -11.36
C SER A 114 -0.86 11.92 -10.54
N SER A 115 -0.91 11.73 -9.23
CA SER A 115 -1.70 12.56 -8.30
C SER A 115 -0.93 13.82 -7.88
N ARG A 116 -1.59 14.73 -7.12
CA ARG A 116 -0.97 15.96 -6.62
C ARG A 116 -0.12 15.75 -5.37
N SER A 117 -0.31 14.64 -4.65
CA SER A 117 0.43 14.28 -3.44
C SER A 117 0.44 12.77 -3.23
N GLY A 118 1.61 12.16 -3.11
CA GLY A 118 1.81 10.78 -2.69
C GLY A 118 1.96 10.66 -1.17
N ALA A 119 2.11 9.44 -0.67
CA ALA A 119 2.29 9.19 0.76
C ALA A 119 3.54 9.88 1.31
N ALA A 120 4.67 9.79 0.58
CA ALA A 120 5.92 10.45 0.96
C ALA A 120 5.80 11.98 1.00
N ASP A 121 5.12 12.57 0.02
CA ASP A 121 4.93 14.02 -0.05
C ASP A 121 4.11 14.53 1.13
N CYS A 122 3.04 13.82 1.50
CA CYS A 122 2.20 14.15 2.64
C CYS A 122 2.94 14.01 3.97
N LEU A 123 3.68 12.91 4.18
CA LEU A 123 4.44 12.69 5.40
C LEU A 123 5.55 13.72 5.59
N GLU A 124 6.26 14.07 4.53
CA GLU A 124 7.28 15.12 4.54
C GLU A 124 6.67 16.48 4.89
N ALA A 125 5.49 16.81 4.31
CA ALA A 125 4.74 18.02 4.66
C ALA A 125 4.19 18.04 6.10
N LEU A 126 3.96 16.86 6.70
CA LEU A 126 3.63 16.70 8.12
C LEU A 126 4.84 16.86 9.04
N GLY A 127 6.07 16.88 8.49
CA GLY A 127 7.31 16.99 9.24
C GLY A 127 8.03 15.68 9.54
N VAL A 128 7.57 14.56 9.00
CA VAL A 128 8.25 13.26 9.12
C VAL A 128 9.48 13.25 8.23
N ASN A 129 10.63 12.86 8.77
CA ASN A 129 11.84 12.67 7.98
C ASN A 129 11.77 11.34 7.20
N ILE A 130 11.24 11.39 5.98
CA ILE A 130 11.12 10.22 5.10
C ILE A 130 12.48 9.66 4.64
N ASN A 131 13.56 10.38 4.88
CA ASN A 131 14.93 10.00 4.55
C ASN A 131 15.72 9.49 5.76
N ALA A 132 15.10 9.32 6.91
CA ALA A 132 15.74 8.72 8.08
C ALA A 132 16.35 7.35 7.76
N SER A 133 17.33 6.92 8.54
CA SER A 133 18.06 5.66 8.33
C SER A 133 17.11 4.44 8.45
N LYS A 134 17.56 3.28 7.99
CA LYS A 134 16.85 2.02 8.20
C LYS A 134 16.68 1.76 9.70
N GLU A 135 17.73 1.95 10.45
CA GLU A 135 17.83 1.76 11.91
C GLU A 135 16.81 2.65 12.63
N THR A 136 16.69 3.93 12.24
CA THR A 136 15.67 4.85 12.77
C THR A 136 14.26 4.37 12.45
N MET A 137 14.01 3.86 11.24
CA MET A 137 12.68 3.34 10.87
C MET A 137 12.34 2.05 11.62
N GLU A 138 13.31 1.16 11.88
CA GLU A 138 13.13 -0.02 12.72
C GLU A 138 12.85 0.37 14.17
N ARG A 139 13.57 1.38 14.70
CA ARG A 139 13.32 1.95 16.03
C ARG A 139 11.90 2.55 16.10
N ALA A 140 11.49 3.32 15.11
CA ALA A 140 10.15 3.92 15.04
C ALA A 140 9.04 2.84 15.01
N LEU A 141 9.23 1.76 14.26
CA LEU A 141 8.29 0.63 14.25
C LEU A 141 8.22 -0.06 15.61
N ARG A 142 9.35 -0.22 16.29
CA ARG A 142 9.43 -0.89 17.60
C ARG A 142 8.84 -0.04 18.73
N GLU A 143 9.15 1.25 18.78
CA GLU A 143 8.79 2.13 19.89
C GLU A 143 7.45 2.84 19.67
N GLU A 144 7.16 3.19 18.43
CA GLU A 144 5.98 3.98 18.08
C GLU A 144 4.94 3.22 17.22
N ASN A 145 5.15 1.93 16.96
CA ASN A 145 4.29 1.10 16.13
C ASN A 145 4.08 1.63 14.71
N ILE A 146 4.94 2.48 14.19
CA ILE A 146 4.83 3.02 12.84
C ILE A 146 6.19 3.32 12.24
N CYS A 147 6.38 2.92 10.99
CA CYS A 147 7.51 3.37 10.18
C CYS A 147 7.05 3.67 8.74
N PHE A 148 7.90 4.35 8.00
CA PHE A 148 7.68 4.65 6.59
C PHE A 148 8.87 4.21 5.74
N MET A 149 8.62 3.26 4.84
CA MET A 149 9.62 2.79 3.88
C MET A 149 9.45 3.54 2.57
N PHE A 150 10.33 4.52 2.35
CA PHE A 150 10.30 5.31 1.12
C PHE A 150 10.80 4.47 -0.06
N ALA A 151 9.93 4.13 -1.00
CA ALA A 151 10.19 3.17 -2.07
C ALA A 151 11.48 3.42 -2.86
N GLN A 152 11.89 4.67 -3.07
CA GLN A 152 13.12 4.99 -3.78
C GLN A 152 14.39 4.58 -3.03
N LYS A 153 14.35 4.53 -1.69
CA LYS A 153 15.47 4.04 -0.87
C LYS A 153 15.53 2.52 -0.84
N TYR A 154 14.37 1.88 -0.78
CA TYR A 154 14.29 0.43 -0.57
C TYR A 154 14.31 -0.39 -1.86
N HIS A 155 13.93 0.19 -3.01
CA HIS A 155 13.86 -0.49 -4.31
C HIS A 155 14.79 0.13 -5.35
N SER A 156 16.09 0.14 -5.09
CA SER A 156 17.12 0.72 -6.00
C SER A 156 17.13 0.08 -7.40
N ALA A 157 16.73 -1.18 -7.52
CA ALA A 157 16.61 -1.92 -8.77
C ALA A 157 15.57 -1.36 -9.75
N MET A 158 14.62 -0.55 -9.26
CA MET A 158 13.65 0.15 -10.11
C MET A 158 14.27 1.08 -11.15
N LYS A 159 15.55 1.48 -10.97
CA LYS A 159 16.29 2.30 -11.94
C LYS A 159 16.37 1.66 -13.34
N TYR A 160 16.31 0.34 -13.43
CA TYR A 160 16.39 -0.37 -14.71
C TYR A 160 15.06 -0.37 -15.49
N VAL A 161 13.91 -0.33 -14.81
CA VAL A 161 12.60 -0.41 -15.43
C VAL A 161 11.89 0.95 -15.52
N ALA A 162 12.19 1.88 -14.61
CA ALA A 162 11.50 3.17 -14.55
C ALA A 162 11.59 4.02 -15.83
N PRO A 163 12.74 4.10 -16.53
CA PRO A 163 12.82 4.82 -17.80
C PRO A 163 11.90 4.23 -18.87
N VAL A 164 11.91 2.89 -19.02
CA VAL A 164 11.08 2.17 -20.01
C VAL A 164 9.59 2.37 -19.71
N ARG A 165 9.17 2.27 -18.46
CA ARG A 165 7.76 2.53 -18.08
C ARG A 165 7.32 3.94 -18.39
N ARG A 166 8.21 4.92 -18.20
CA ARG A 166 7.93 6.33 -18.52
C ARG A 166 7.74 6.54 -20.01
N GLU A 167 8.58 5.91 -20.82
CA GLU A 167 8.53 6.00 -22.28
C GLU A 167 7.29 5.30 -22.84
N LEU A 168 6.94 4.11 -22.31
CA LEU A 168 5.74 3.38 -22.70
C LEU A 168 4.44 4.17 -22.41
N GLY A 169 4.37 4.87 -21.28
CA GLY A 169 3.21 5.67 -20.90
C GLY A 169 1.90 4.88 -20.68
N ILE A 170 1.97 3.55 -20.67
CA ILE A 170 0.82 2.65 -20.47
C ILE A 170 0.82 2.04 -19.06
N ARG A 171 -0.31 1.46 -18.67
CA ARG A 171 -0.37 0.61 -17.47
C ARG A 171 0.33 -0.71 -17.75
N THR A 172 1.07 -1.20 -16.76
CA THR A 172 1.78 -2.47 -16.79
C THR A 172 1.62 -3.15 -15.44
N ILE A 173 2.07 -4.39 -15.30
CA ILE A 173 2.06 -5.13 -14.04
C ILE A 173 2.68 -4.30 -12.89
N PHE A 174 3.67 -3.45 -13.14
CA PHE A 174 4.28 -2.58 -12.13
C PHE A 174 3.31 -1.57 -11.50
N ASN A 175 2.12 -1.38 -12.06
CA ASN A 175 1.10 -0.52 -11.44
C ASN A 175 0.38 -1.21 -10.27
N VAL A 176 0.45 -2.54 -10.18
CA VAL A 176 -0.13 -3.32 -9.09
C VAL A 176 0.93 -3.90 -8.15
N LEU A 177 2.20 -3.97 -8.58
CA LEU A 177 3.27 -4.59 -7.80
C LEU A 177 3.70 -3.76 -6.57
N GLY A 178 3.67 -2.42 -6.65
CA GLY A 178 4.15 -1.56 -5.56
C GLY A 178 3.60 -1.95 -4.18
N PRO A 179 2.28 -2.10 -4.02
CA PRO A 179 1.68 -2.56 -2.77
C PRO A 179 2.12 -3.94 -2.30
N LEU A 180 2.49 -4.83 -3.22
CA LEU A 180 2.85 -6.22 -2.95
C LEU A 180 4.33 -6.40 -2.56
N THR A 181 5.13 -5.34 -2.62
CA THR A 181 6.59 -5.41 -2.47
C THR A 181 7.10 -4.71 -1.21
N ASN A 182 6.33 -4.81 -0.12
CA ASN A 182 6.70 -4.24 1.17
C ASN A 182 8.04 -4.80 1.66
N PRO A 183 9.07 -3.96 1.92
CA PRO A 183 10.40 -4.41 2.31
C PRO A 183 10.49 -5.08 3.69
N ALA A 184 9.50 -4.86 4.55
CA ALA A 184 9.41 -5.52 5.86
C ALA A 184 8.61 -6.84 5.80
N HIS A 185 8.25 -7.32 4.61
CA HIS A 185 7.48 -8.55 4.41
C HIS A 185 6.19 -8.59 5.25
N ALA A 186 5.39 -7.51 5.19
CA ALA A 186 4.16 -7.39 5.95
C ALA A 186 3.29 -8.65 5.80
N THR A 187 2.94 -9.26 6.93
CA THR A 187 2.10 -10.46 7.01
C THR A 187 0.61 -10.13 6.98
N ARG A 188 0.26 -8.87 7.24
CA ARG A 188 -1.11 -8.35 7.25
C ARG A 188 -1.24 -7.13 6.36
N MET A 189 -2.37 -6.99 5.63
CA MET A 189 -2.52 -5.91 4.67
C MET A 189 -3.94 -5.36 4.55
N VAL A 190 -4.05 -4.04 4.34
CA VAL A 190 -5.24 -3.41 3.75
C VAL A 190 -4.83 -2.79 2.43
N LEU A 191 -5.35 -3.29 1.32
CA LEU A 191 -4.92 -2.93 -0.02
C LEU A 191 -6.08 -2.45 -0.89
N GLY A 192 -6.08 -1.16 -1.25
CA GLY A 192 -7.02 -0.60 -2.20
C GLY A 192 -6.58 -0.81 -3.65
N VAL A 193 -7.48 -1.35 -4.49
CA VAL A 193 -7.24 -1.51 -5.93
C VAL A 193 -8.08 -0.53 -6.75
N PHE A 194 -7.52 -0.09 -7.88
CA PHE A 194 -8.17 0.87 -8.77
C PHE A 194 -9.32 0.30 -9.60
N ASN A 195 -9.42 -1.04 -9.69
CA ASN A 195 -10.45 -1.76 -10.45
C ASN A 195 -10.84 -3.04 -9.70
N ALA A 196 -12.14 -3.32 -9.64
CA ALA A 196 -12.72 -4.50 -8.99
C ALA A 196 -12.19 -5.83 -9.55
N ASP A 197 -11.82 -5.89 -10.84
CA ASP A 197 -11.25 -7.08 -11.48
C ASP A 197 -9.93 -7.55 -10.82
N TYR A 198 -9.25 -6.67 -10.09
CA TYR A 198 -8.02 -6.99 -9.37
C TYR A 198 -8.24 -7.47 -7.93
N VAL A 199 -9.46 -7.36 -7.39
CA VAL A 199 -9.73 -7.70 -5.99
C VAL A 199 -9.34 -9.15 -5.69
N ASP A 200 -9.88 -10.10 -6.47
CA ASP A 200 -9.61 -11.53 -6.28
C ASP A 200 -8.17 -11.91 -6.65
N LYS A 201 -7.65 -11.36 -7.76
CA LYS A 201 -6.28 -11.64 -8.22
C LYS A 201 -5.24 -11.20 -7.20
N ILE A 202 -5.42 -10.02 -6.63
CA ILE A 202 -4.48 -9.49 -5.62
C ILE A 202 -4.60 -10.28 -4.32
N ALA A 203 -5.81 -10.66 -3.88
CA ALA A 203 -5.99 -11.50 -2.70
C ALA A 203 -5.30 -12.86 -2.87
N ALA A 204 -5.45 -13.50 -4.03
CA ALA A 204 -4.77 -14.76 -4.36
C ALA A 204 -3.24 -14.60 -4.41
N ALA A 205 -2.74 -13.52 -5.04
CA ALA A 205 -1.32 -13.23 -5.10
C ALA A 205 -0.73 -12.96 -3.69
N LEU A 206 -1.44 -12.24 -2.82
CA LEU A 206 -1.02 -12.01 -1.43
C LEU A 206 -0.89 -13.32 -0.65
N ASN A 207 -1.84 -14.24 -0.82
CA ASN A 207 -1.78 -15.57 -0.21
C ASN A 207 -0.52 -16.35 -0.67
N GLN A 208 -0.21 -16.33 -1.98
CA GLN A 208 0.99 -16.97 -2.51
C GLN A 208 2.29 -16.32 -1.99
N LEU A 209 2.25 -15.03 -1.65
CA LEU A 209 3.37 -14.27 -1.08
C LEU A 209 3.49 -14.40 0.45
N GLY A 210 2.70 -15.27 1.09
CA GLY A 210 2.77 -15.55 2.51
C GLY A 210 2.08 -14.52 3.41
N VAL A 211 1.23 -13.64 2.85
CA VAL A 211 0.35 -12.80 3.66
C VAL A 211 -0.73 -13.67 4.28
N THR A 212 -0.92 -13.56 5.59
CA THR A 212 -1.86 -14.39 6.35
C THR A 212 -3.26 -13.81 6.39
N ASP A 213 -3.35 -12.48 6.52
CA ASP A 213 -4.61 -11.76 6.67
C ASP A 213 -4.60 -10.48 5.85
N ALA A 214 -5.61 -10.28 5.02
CA ALA A 214 -5.73 -9.06 4.23
C ALA A 214 -7.17 -8.70 3.89
N LEU A 215 -7.42 -7.41 3.73
CA LEU A 215 -8.59 -6.90 3.02
C LEU A 215 -8.12 -6.24 1.72
N VAL A 216 -8.49 -6.83 0.60
CA VAL A 216 -8.32 -6.22 -0.73
C VAL A 216 -9.63 -5.57 -1.11
N VAL A 217 -9.62 -4.25 -1.32
CA VAL A 217 -10.85 -3.47 -1.44
C VAL A 217 -10.90 -2.64 -2.71
N SER A 218 -12.08 -2.55 -3.31
CA SER A 218 -12.39 -1.63 -4.41
C SER A 218 -13.66 -0.85 -4.10
N ALA A 219 -13.57 0.47 -4.09
CA ALA A 219 -14.70 1.34 -3.76
C ALA A 219 -15.24 2.07 -5.01
N CYS A 220 -16.49 1.74 -5.38
CA CYS A 220 -17.25 2.42 -6.43
C CYS A 220 -18.71 2.63 -6.00
N GLY A 221 -18.93 3.16 -4.77
CA GLY A 221 -20.24 3.33 -4.15
C GLY A 221 -20.45 2.37 -3.00
N GLU A 222 -20.59 1.08 -3.21
CA GLU A 222 -20.38 0.03 -2.22
C GLU A 222 -18.93 -0.43 -2.33
N THR A 223 -18.33 -0.86 -1.22
CA THR A 223 -16.95 -1.34 -1.21
C THR A 223 -16.96 -2.86 -1.37
N GLU A 224 -16.46 -3.34 -2.50
CA GLU A 224 -16.18 -4.76 -2.70
C GLU A 224 -14.93 -5.15 -1.92
N VAL A 225 -15.01 -6.26 -1.21
CA VAL A 225 -13.96 -6.77 -0.33
C VAL A 225 -13.67 -8.22 -0.70
N ALA A 226 -12.40 -8.54 -0.93
CA ALA A 226 -11.89 -9.90 -0.79
C ALA A 226 -11.09 -9.96 0.51
N GLU A 227 -11.57 -10.73 1.45
CA GLU A 227 -10.91 -10.97 2.74
C GLU A 227 -10.11 -12.26 2.67
N LEU A 228 -8.80 -12.14 2.81
CA LEU A 228 -7.90 -13.26 3.02
C LEU A 228 -7.74 -13.49 4.52
N ARG A 229 -8.04 -14.70 4.98
CA ARG A 229 -7.83 -15.16 6.36
C ARG A 229 -7.26 -16.56 6.33
N HIS A 230 -6.04 -16.74 6.83
CA HIS A 230 -5.38 -18.05 6.96
C HIS A 230 -5.49 -18.92 5.70
N GLY A 231 -5.20 -18.34 4.53
CA GLY A 231 -5.20 -19.03 3.25
C GLY A 231 -6.57 -19.19 2.58
N LYS A 232 -7.65 -18.69 3.19
CA LYS A 232 -8.99 -18.67 2.59
C LYS A 232 -9.35 -17.25 2.16
N VAL A 233 -9.98 -17.13 0.99
CA VAL A 233 -10.48 -15.87 0.47
C VAL A 233 -12.00 -15.92 0.48
N GLU A 234 -12.62 -14.95 1.14
CA GLU A 234 -14.08 -14.73 1.13
C GLU A 234 -14.40 -13.38 0.50
N ARG A 235 -15.48 -13.31 -0.29
CA ARG A 235 -15.90 -12.08 -0.94
C ARG A 235 -17.24 -11.59 -0.39
N TYR A 236 -17.28 -10.31 -0.07
CA TYR A 236 -18.49 -9.62 0.40
C TYR A 236 -18.45 -8.13 0.07
N THR A 237 -19.53 -7.43 0.38
CA THR A 237 -19.65 -5.98 0.18
C THR A 237 -19.94 -5.32 1.51
N VAL A 238 -19.39 -4.13 1.72
CA VAL A 238 -19.67 -3.28 2.89
C VAL A 238 -20.02 -1.88 2.46
N LYS A 239 -20.78 -1.20 3.31
CA LYS A 239 -21.13 0.23 3.15
C LYS A 239 -20.89 0.97 4.47
N PRO A 240 -20.65 2.27 4.42
CA PRO A 240 -20.45 3.08 5.63
C PRO A 240 -21.58 2.95 6.65
N GLU A 241 -22.81 2.82 6.17
CA GLU A 241 -24.02 2.69 6.98
C GLU A 241 -24.04 1.42 7.86
N ASP A 242 -23.37 0.36 7.44
CA ASP A 242 -23.25 -0.89 8.21
C ASP A 242 -22.51 -0.67 9.55
N PHE A 243 -21.74 0.41 9.62
CA PHE A 243 -20.94 0.81 10.79
C PHE A 243 -21.48 2.08 11.47
N GLY A 244 -22.66 2.55 11.10
CA GLY A 244 -23.23 3.79 11.62
C GLY A 244 -22.53 5.06 11.10
N LEU A 245 -21.80 4.96 10.00
CA LEU A 245 -21.11 6.07 9.36
C LEU A 245 -21.92 6.63 8.18
N THR A 246 -21.74 7.91 7.88
CA THR A 246 -22.47 8.56 6.77
C THR A 246 -21.68 8.41 5.47
N ARG A 247 -22.40 8.03 4.41
CA ARG A 247 -21.84 7.96 3.06
C ARG A 247 -21.39 9.35 2.60
N CYS A 248 -20.26 9.39 1.89
CA CYS A 248 -19.72 10.59 1.27
C CYS A 248 -19.56 10.41 -0.25
N THR A 249 -19.39 11.50 -0.96
CA THR A 249 -19.11 11.49 -2.39
C THR A 249 -17.60 11.58 -2.64
N LYS A 250 -17.17 11.25 -3.85
CA LYS A 250 -15.75 11.46 -4.24
C LYS A 250 -15.32 12.93 -4.11
N ALA A 251 -16.24 13.87 -4.35
CA ALA A 251 -15.95 15.30 -4.24
C ALA A 251 -15.62 15.72 -2.79
N ASP A 252 -16.24 15.07 -1.80
CA ASP A 252 -16.02 15.36 -0.39
C ASP A 252 -14.64 14.89 0.10
N LEU A 253 -13.98 14.01 -0.65
CA LEU A 253 -12.70 13.39 -0.33
C LEU A 253 -11.52 13.96 -1.14
N VAL A 254 -11.79 14.91 -2.02
CA VAL A 254 -10.74 15.52 -2.86
C VAL A 254 -9.66 16.13 -1.97
N GLY A 255 -8.43 15.76 -2.26
CA GLY A 255 -7.23 16.34 -1.68
C GLY A 255 -6.62 17.43 -2.54
N GLY A 256 -5.40 17.79 -2.23
CA GLY A 256 -4.68 18.86 -2.89
C GLY A 256 -3.18 18.60 -3.01
N THR A 257 -2.42 19.64 -2.85
CA THR A 257 -0.96 19.62 -2.71
C THR A 257 -0.54 18.85 -1.46
N ALA A 258 0.73 18.57 -1.31
CA ALA A 258 1.27 17.93 -0.12
C ALA A 258 0.91 18.67 1.18
N LEU A 259 1.00 20.01 1.17
CA LEU A 259 0.66 20.84 2.32
C LEU A 259 -0.84 20.81 2.65
N GLU A 260 -1.71 20.90 1.63
CA GLU A 260 -3.16 20.79 1.82
C GLU A 260 -3.55 19.42 2.38
N ASN A 261 -2.94 18.33 1.90
CA ASN A 261 -3.20 16.98 2.38
C ASN A 261 -2.65 16.75 3.79
N ALA A 262 -1.51 17.34 4.12
CA ALA A 262 -0.97 17.34 5.47
C ALA A 262 -1.92 18.04 6.46
N GLU A 263 -2.50 19.17 6.07
CA GLU A 263 -3.47 19.89 6.89
C GLU A 263 -4.78 19.09 7.07
N ILE A 264 -5.29 18.45 5.99
CA ILE A 264 -6.45 17.54 6.07
C ILE A 264 -6.16 16.42 7.06
N THR A 265 -5.00 15.74 6.92
CA THR A 265 -4.59 14.67 7.83
C THR A 265 -4.53 15.15 9.27
N LYS A 266 -3.86 16.28 9.52
CA LYS A 266 -3.76 16.86 10.86
C LYS A 266 -5.12 17.20 11.47
N ASN A 267 -6.03 17.77 10.69
CA ASN A 267 -7.38 18.10 11.12
C ASN A 267 -8.20 16.84 11.46
N ILE A 268 -8.03 15.74 10.70
CA ILE A 268 -8.65 14.44 11.03
C ILE A 268 -8.13 13.92 12.38
N LEU A 269 -6.80 13.90 12.56
CA LEU A 269 -6.17 13.40 13.79
C LEU A 269 -6.51 14.25 15.03
N LEU A 270 -6.86 15.52 14.84
CA LEU A 270 -7.33 16.45 15.89
C LEU A 270 -8.85 16.41 16.12
N GLY A 271 -9.61 15.59 15.38
CA GLY A 271 -11.06 15.57 15.45
C GLY A 271 -11.76 16.82 14.87
N LYS A 272 -11.07 17.60 14.03
CA LYS A 272 -11.55 18.88 13.46
C LYS A 272 -11.88 18.81 11.97
N SER A 273 -11.89 17.62 11.39
CA SER A 273 -12.16 17.41 9.97
C SER A 273 -13.66 17.48 9.62
N THR A 274 -13.95 17.52 8.31
CA THR A 274 -15.34 17.30 7.87
C THR A 274 -15.80 15.89 8.19
N PRO A 275 -17.13 15.66 8.33
CA PRO A 275 -17.68 14.31 8.57
C PRO A 275 -17.24 13.30 7.49
N ALA A 276 -17.19 13.71 6.24
CA ALA A 276 -16.79 12.85 5.12
C ALA A 276 -15.30 12.39 5.23
N GLN A 277 -14.40 13.32 5.52
CA GLN A 277 -12.97 13.03 5.73
C GLN A 277 -12.77 12.10 6.93
N ARG A 278 -13.49 12.35 8.04
CA ARG A 278 -13.47 11.47 9.21
C ARG A 278 -13.97 10.08 8.86
N THR A 279 -15.12 9.97 8.18
CA THR A 279 -15.67 8.67 7.75
C THR A 279 -14.66 7.87 6.95
N ALA A 280 -14.05 8.47 5.92
CA ALA A 280 -13.05 7.78 5.10
C ALA A 280 -11.83 7.32 5.92
N ALA A 281 -11.33 8.16 6.81
CA ALA A 281 -10.20 7.81 7.67
C ALA A 281 -10.54 6.68 8.65
N VAL A 282 -11.71 6.74 9.30
CA VAL A 282 -12.20 5.72 10.25
C VAL A 282 -12.42 4.38 9.55
N LEU A 283 -13.05 4.34 8.37
CA LEU A 283 -13.27 3.11 7.62
C LEU A 283 -11.95 2.41 7.29
N ASN A 284 -10.97 3.16 6.82
CA ASN A 284 -9.67 2.58 6.45
C ASN A 284 -8.84 2.20 7.69
N ALA A 285 -8.84 3.01 8.74
CA ALA A 285 -8.15 2.70 9.98
C ALA A 285 -8.80 1.51 10.70
N GLY A 286 -10.12 1.48 10.77
CA GLY A 286 -10.86 0.35 11.33
C GLY A 286 -10.61 -0.95 10.56
N ALA A 287 -10.55 -0.90 9.23
CA ALA A 287 -10.15 -2.04 8.41
C ALA A 287 -8.75 -2.55 8.79
N ALA A 288 -7.77 -1.64 8.98
CA ALA A 288 -6.42 -2.00 9.41
C ALA A 288 -6.40 -2.61 10.82
N ILE A 289 -7.17 -2.05 11.76
CA ILE A 289 -7.29 -2.55 13.14
C ILE A 289 -7.94 -3.95 13.13
N TYR A 290 -8.98 -4.15 12.32
CA TYR A 290 -9.66 -5.45 12.16
C TYR A 290 -8.74 -6.54 11.65
N VAL A 291 -7.96 -6.24 10.61
CA VAL A 291 -6.99 -7.19 10.04
C VAL A 291 -5.87 -7.51 11.04
N ALA A 292 -5.49 -6.54 11.87
CA ALA A 292 -4.36 -6.69 12.79
C ALA A 292 -4.72 -7.40 14.11
N ILE A 293 -5.98 -7.36 14.54
CA ILE A 293 -6.39 -7.87 15.85
C ILE A 293 -7.39 -9.01 15.70
N ASP A 294 -6.93 -10.22 15.99
CA ASP A 294 -7.77 -11.40 15.88
C ASP A 294 -8.95 -11.35 16.85
N GLY A 295 -10.11 -11.83 16.38
CA GLY A 295 -11.34 -11.90 17.17
C GLY A 295 -12.09 -10.56 17.33
N LEU A 296 -11.56 -9.46 16.79
CA LEU A 296 -12.27 -8.18 16.79
C LEU A 296 -13.27 -8.13 15.63
N SER A 297 -14.49 -7.58 15.87
CA SER A 297 -15.42 -7.33 14.77
C SER A 297 -15.04 -6.06 13.99
N LEU A 298 -15.44 -5.99 12.71
CA LEU A 298 -15.26 -4.76 11.92
C LEU A 298 -15.88 -3.55 12.62
N LYS A 299 -17.04 -3.71 13.25
CA LYS A 299 -17.74 -2.62 13.97
C LYS A 299 -16.92 -2.14 15.16
N ASP A 300 -16.38 -3.05 15.97
CA ASP A 300 -15.56 -2.68 17.14
C ASP A 300 -14.22 -2.07 16.70
N ALA A 301 -13.67 -2.53 15.57
CA ALA A 301 -12.47 -1.94 14.99
C ALA A 301 -12.69 -0.49 14.51
N MET A 302 -13.87 -0.21 13.89
CA MET A 302 -14.25 1.16 13.54
C MET A 302 -14.44 2.03 14.78
N GLN A 303 -15.01 1.49 15.86
CA GLN A 303 -15.15 2.22 17.12
C GLN A 303 -13.77 2.55 17.72
N LYS A 304 -12.83 1.58 17.75
CA LYS A 304 -11.46 1.85 18.21
C LYS A 304 -10.77 2.95 17.40
N ALA A 305 -10.97 2.99 16.08
CA ALA A 305 -10.43 4.05 15.24
C ALA A 305 -11.03 5.43 15.60
N GLN A 306 -12.30 5.49 15.96
CA GLN A 306 -12.93 6.73 16.42
C GLN A 306 -12.39 7.15 17.79
N ASP A 307 -12.27 6.22 18.73
CA ASP A 307 -11.85 6.48 20.11
C ASP A 307 -10.45 7.13 20.14
N VAL A 308 -9.47 6.64 19.37
CA VAL A 308 -8.10 7.21 19.35
C VAL A 308 -8.02 8.58 18.65
N ILE A 309 -9.00 8.94 17.82
CA ILE A 309 -9.15 10.30 17.30
C ILE A 309 -9.70 11.21 18.40
N ASP A 310 -10.76 10.77 19.08
CA ASP A 310 -11.54 11.58 20.04
C ASP A 310 -10.76 11.84 21.33
N ASP A 311 -9.92 10.90 21.77
CA ASP A 311 -9.04 11.07 22.94
C ASP A 311 -7.70 11.79 22.62
N GLY A 312 -7.45 12.11 21.33
CA GLY A 312 -6.26 12.78 20.84
C GLY A 312 -5.02 11.89 20.72
N SER A 313 -5.12 10.57 20.93
CA SER A 313 -4.01 9.62 20.80
C SER A 313 -3.48 9.57 19.37
N ALA A 314 -4.35 9.69 18.35
CA ALA A 314 -3.95 9.70 16.96
C ALA A 314 -3.02 10.89 16.63
N TYR A 315 -3.30 12.08 17.13
CA TYR A 315 -2.43 13.23 16.94
C TYR A 315 -1.09 13.11 17.71
N LYS A 316 -1.13 12.60 18.94
CA LYS A 316 0.08 12.31 19.72
C LYS A 316 0.98 11.30 19.01
N LYS A 317 0.40 10.29 18.36
CA LYS A 317 1.14 9.30 17.56
C LYS A 317 1.87 9.95 16.39
N LEU A 318 1.23 10.85 15.66
CA LEU A 318 1.90 11.64 14.61
C LEU A 318 3.08 12.44 15.19
N GLN A 319 2.89 13.13 16.31
CA GLN A 319 3.96 13.92 16.94
C GLN A 319 5.16 13.04 17.37
N ALA A 320 4.89 11.86 17.93
CA ALA A 320 5.93 10.91 18.31
C ALA A 320 6.69 10.39 17.07
N PHE A 321 5.97 10.07 15.99
CA PHE A 321 6.58 9.65 14.72
C PHE A 321 7.45 10.74 14.11
N ILE A 322 6.99 12.01 14.11
CA ILE A 322 7.80 13.15 13.66
C ILE A 322 9.07 13.26 14.52
N ARG A 323 8.94 13.22 15.83
CA ARG A 323 10.08 13.33 16.76
C ARG A 323 11.12 12.26 16.48
N ILE A 324 10.75 10.97 16.52
CA ILE A 324 11.68 9.85 16.40
C ILE A 324 12.41 9.84 15.06
N THR A 325 11.74 10.26 13.98
CA THR A 325 12.36 10.31 12.63
C THR A 325 13.29 11.50 12.43
N ASN A 326 13.23 12.53 13.29
CA ASN A 326 14.10 13.71 13.24
C ASN A 326 15.16 13.72 14.35
N GLU A 327 15.15 12.75 15.26
CA GLU A 327 16.26 12.53 16.18
C GLU A 327 17.47 12.07 15.38
N GLU A 328 18.64 12.65 15.68
CA GLU A 328 19.91 12.19 15.09
C GLU A 328 20.16 10.76 15.55
N ASP A 329 20.62 9.89 14.64
CA ASP A 329 21.10 8.58 15.02
C ASP A 329 22.34 8.80 15.89
N ASP A 330 22.31 8.37 17.15
CA ASP A 330 23.50 8.35 18.01
C ASP A 330 24.55 7.48 17.31
N GLN A 331 25.62 8.12 16.81
CA GLN A 331 26.74 7.49 16.09
C GLN A 331 27.60 6.66 17.03
#